data_e097acadd71414d64db1d9d6eb052f28
#
_entry.id   e097acadd71414d64db1d9d6eb052f28
#
_cell.length_a   1.000
_cell.length_b   1.000
_cell.length_c   1.000
_cell.angle_alpha   90.00
_cell.angle_beta   90.00
_cell.angle_gamma   90.00
#
_symmetry.space_group_name_H-M   'P 1'
#
loop_
_entity.id
_entity.type
_entity.pdbx_description
1 polymer ?
#
loop_
_entity_poly.entity_id
_entity_poly.type
_entity_poly.pdbx_seq_one_letter_code
_entity_poly.pdbx_strand_id
1 'polypeptide(L)'
;GESERELLPGEMIFHRPGEFHALRANGERAPNVFIISFECKSAAMGFFAGRTVRPSPACVDLIYQITKEAKRTFDIPYSDPDMKKLQLLPAPTLGGEQLIKNYLEILLINLMRDLTETEKGNRIVLPEAEFKSQLVADVTAILKGAVCGRLTVEDICRETSYSRSYIFREFRAETGRGVMEYYRALKIETAKKM
;
A
#
# COMPACT_ATOMS: atom_id res chain seq x y z
N GLY A 1 5.22 8.93 -20.51
CA GLY A 1 6.59 9.14 -20.96
C GLY A 1 7.55 8.41 -20.05
N GLU A 2 8.53 7.75 -20.59
CA GLU A 2 9.61 7.11 -19.81
C GLU A 2 10.41 8.23 -19.13
N SER A 3 10.44 8.23 -17.80
CA SER A 3 11.31 9.10 -17.01
C SER A 3 12.43 8.28 -16.43
N GLU A 4 13.67 8.63 -16.73
CA GLU A 4 14.86 8.03 -16.14
C GLU A 4 15.25 8.87 -14.91
N ARG A 5 15.57 8.21 -13.81
CA ARG A 5 16.01 8.86 -12.58
C ARG A 5 17.23 8.13 -12.03
N GLU A 6 18.26 8.86 -11.68
CA GLU A 6 19.41 8.31 -10.96
C GLU A 6 19.04 8.07 -9.49
N LEU A 7 19.39 6.87 -8.98
CA LEU A 7 19.25 6.51 -7.58
C LEU A 7 20.65 6.41 -6.96
N LEU A 8 20.95 7.26 -6.00
CA LEU A 8 22.23 7.31 -5.34
C LEU A 8 22.35 6.27 -4.22
N PRO A 9 23.58 5.84 -3.87
CA PRO A 9 23.78 4.95 -2.73
C PRO A 9 23.13 5.47 -1.44
N GLY A 10 22.38 4.60 -0.78
CA GLY A 10 21.63 4.93 0.43
C GLY A 10 20.29 5.61 0.19
N GLU A 11 19.86 5.76 -1.04
CA GLU A 11 18.52 6.20 -1.38
C GLU A 11 17.57 5.04 -1.63
N MET A 12 16.29 5.30 -1.41
CA MET A 12 15.20 4.36 -1.61
C MET A 12 14.12 5.04 -2.46
N ILE A 13 13.49 4.28 -3.34
CA ILE A 13 12.39 4.71 -4.19
C ILE A 13 11.20 3.78 -4.00
N PHE A 14 9.99 4.34 -4.06
CA PHE A 14 8.74 3.59 -4.01
C PHE A 14 8.09 3.58 -5.39
N HIS A 15 7.83 2.39 -5.91
CA HIS A 15 7.08 2.19 -7.14
C HIS A 15 5.59 2.01 -6.84
N ARG A 16 4.75 2.53 -7.73
CA ARG A 16 3.29 2.37 -7.62
C ARG A 16 2.88 0.97 -8.07
N PRO A 17 1.74 0.46 -7.59
CA PRO A 17 1.17 -0.77 -8.12
C PRO A 17 1.00 -0.69 -9.65
N GLY A 18 1.51 -1.71 -10.38
CA GLY A 18 1.41 -1.77 -11.83
C GLY A 18 2.33 -0.81 -12.60
N GLU A 19 3.17 -0.04 -11.92
CA GLU A 19 4.18 0.81 -12.57
C GLU A 19 5.30 -0.05 -13.15
N PHE A 20 5.49 0.03 -14.47
CA PHE A 20 6.66 -0.60 -15.10
C PHE A 20 7.92 0.14 -14.68
N HIS A 21 8.87 -0.58 -14.15
CA HIS A 21 10.17 -0.05 -13.74
C HIS A 21 11.28 -1.04 -14.03
N ALA A 22 12.45 -0.52 -14.33
CA ALA A 22 13.66 -1.30 -14.53
C ALA A 22 14.84 -0.61 -13.86
N LEU A 23 15.75 -1.39 -13.30
CA LEU A 23 17.00 -0.90 -12.75
C LEU A 23 18.11 -1.12 -13.77
N ARG A 24 18.85 -0.05 -14.07
CA ARG A 24 20.04 -0.11 -14.93
C ARG A 24 21.27 0.30 -14.14
N ALA A 25 22.32 -0.53 -14.19
CA ALA A 25 23.61 -0.14 -13.64
C ALA A 25 24.30 0.90 -14.53
N ASN A 26 25.07 1.81 -13.92
CA ASN A 26 25.82 2.83 -14.64
C ASN A 26 27.07 2.29 -15.37
N GLY A 27 27.35 1.00 -15.26
CA GLY A 27 28.52 0.35 -15.88
C GLY A 27 29.82 0.42 -15.09
N GLU A 28 29.88 1.16 -13.99
CA GLU A 28 31.08 1.31 -13.17
C GLU A 28 31.18 0.26 -12.05
N ARG A 29 30.05 0.01 -11.35
CA ARG A 29 29.94 -0.95 -10.26
C ARG A 29 28.58 -1.64 -10.30
N ALA A 30 28.58 -2.94 -9.99
CA ALA A 30 27.33 -3.68 -9.78
C ALA A 30 26.61 -3.11 -8.53
N PRO A 31 25.36 -2.69 -8.64
CA PRO A 31 24.64 -2.17 -7.48
C PRO A 31 24.23 -3.30 -6.53
N ASN A 32 24.41 -3.07 -5.22
CA ASN A 32 23.74 -3.86 -4.19
C ASN A 32 22.37 -3.24 -3.92
N VAL A 33 21.33 -3.96 -4.29
CA VAL A 33 19.95 -3.46 -4.16
C VAL A 33 19.16 -4.35 -3.22
N PHE A 34 18.44 -3.72 -2.29
CA PHE A 34 17.44 -4.38 -1.48
C PHE A 34 16.07 -4.05 -2.06
N ILE A 35 15.34 -5.07 -2.48
CA ILE A 35 14.00 -4.93 -3.03
C ILE A 35 13.03 -5.67 -2.11
N ILE A 36 11.96 -5.00 -1.72
CA ILE A 36 10.84 -5.60 -1.01
C ILE A 36 9.55 -5.28 -1.75
N SER A 37 8.83 -6.32 -2.13
CA SER A 37 7.51 -6.20 -2.74
C SER A 37 6.45 -6.53 -1.70
N PHE A 38 5.47 -5.67 -1.56
CA PHE A 38 4.39 -5.84 -0.60
C PHE A 38 3.09 -5.29 -1.17
N GLU A 39 1.97 -5.78 -0.65
CA GLU A 39 0.64 -5.28 -0.96
C GLU A 39 0.11 -4.48 0.23
N CYS A 40 -0.30 -3.25 -0.02
CA CYS A 40 -0.93 -2.38 0.96
C CYS A 40 -2.04 -1.58 0.30
N LYS A 41 -3.27 -1.75 0.80
CA LYS A 41 -4.46 -1.03 0.30
C LYS A 41 -4.71 0.30 1.00
N SER A 42 -3.80 0.70 1.92
CA SER A 42 -3.93 1.97 2.63
C SER A 42 -3.64 3.14 1.70
N ALA A 43 -4.53 4.14 1.69
CA ALA A 43 -4.31 5.41 1.00
C ALA A 43 -3.05 6.15 1.49
N ALA A 44 -2.55 5.83 2.71
CA ALA A 44 -1.28 6.35 3.23
C ALA A 44 -0.09 6.06 2.32
N MET A 45 -0.16 5.01 1.50
CA MET A 45 0.90 4.71 0.53
C MET A 45 1.07 5.80 -0.53
N GLY A 46 0.03 6.60 -0.81
CA GLY A 46 0.11 7.78 -1.65
C GLY A 46 1.15 8.80 -1.18
N PHE A 47 1.47 8.82 0.12
CA PHE A 47 2.52 9.66 0.67
C PHE A 47 3.88 9.41 0.02
N PHE A 48 4.19 8.17 -0.33
CA PHE A 48 5.47 7.78 -0.93
C PHE A 48 5.52 7.92 -2.46
N ALA A 49 4.39 8.21 -3.09
CA ALA A 49 4.28 8.24 -4.54
C ALA A 49 5.24 9.24 -5.19
N GLY A 50 6.14 8.75 -6.04
CA GLY A 50 7.13 9.55 -6.76
C GLY A 50 8.24 10.16 -5.88
N ARG A 51 8.33 9.77 -4.61
CA ARG A 51 9.38 10.25 -3.70
C ARG A 51 10.62 9.36 -3.76
N THR A 52 11.79 10.00 -3.75
CA THR A 52 13.05 9.39 -3.39
C THR A 52 13.36 9.80 -1.95
N VAL A 53 13.70 8.83 -1.13
CA VAL A 53 13.87 9.00 0.31
C VAL A 53 15.27 8.54 0.70
N ARG A 54 15.93 9.29 1.57
CA ARG A 54 17.14 8.83 2.26
C ARG A 54 16.76 8.41 3.68
N PRO A 55 16.72 7.11 3.97
CA PRO A 55 16.31 6.62 5.28
C PRO A 55 17.29 7.06 6.38
N SER A 56 16.75 7.38 7.55
CA SER A 56 17.56 7.64 8.75
C SER A 56 18.29 6.37 9.22
N PRO A 57 19.32 6.49 10.08
CA PRO A 57 20.00 5.33 10.66
C PRO A 57 19.03 4.32 11.30
N ALA A 58 18.01 4.79 12.01
CA ALA A 58 16.98 3.92 12.59
C ALA A 58 16.17 3.15 11.55
N CYS A 59 15.86 3.78 10.41
CA CYS A 59 15.21 3.11 9.29
C CYS A 59 16.13 2.10 8.60
N VAL A 60 17.44 2.40 8.49
CA VAL A 60 18.44 1.46 7.97
C VAL A 60 18.55 0.22 8.85
N ASP A 61 18.52 0.39 10.18
CA ASP A 61 18.51 -0.74 11.13
C ASP A 61 17.29 -1.63 10.96
N LEU A 62 16.11 -1.06 10.70
CA LEU A 62 14.90 -1.83 10.40
C LEU A 62 15.03 -2.61 9.09
N ILE A 63 15.60 -2.03 8.04
CA ILE A 63 15.91 -2.73 6.77
C ILE A 63 16.84 -3.91 7.03
N TYR A 64 17.85 -3.71 7.87
CA TYR A 64 18.76 -4.79 8.28
C TYR A 64 18.03 -5.92 9.02
N GLN A 65 17.12 -5.60 9.97
CA GLN A 65 16.31 -6.60 10.66
C GLN A 65 15.40 -7.37 9.71
N ILE A 66 14.75 -6.69 8.77
CA ILE A 66 13.94 -7.33 7.71
C ILE A 66 14.81 -8.31 6.93
N THR A 67 15.98 -7.87 6.46
CA THR A 67 16.89 -8.71 5.67
C THR A 67 17.38 -9.92 6.45
N LYS A 68 17.73 -9.73 7.73
CA LYS A 68 18.19 -10.79 8.61
C LYS A 68 17.09 -11.83 8.85
N GLU A 69 15.86 -11.39 9.10
CA GLU A 69 14.75 -12.30 9.34
C GLU A 69 14.29 -13.00 8.04
N ALA A 70 14.36 -12.31 6.90
CA ALA A 70 14.06 -12.90 5.60
C ALA A 70 14.99 -14.07 5.27
N LYS A 71 16.30 -13.95 5.53
CA LYS A 71 17.30 -15.02 5.34
C LYS A 71 17.06 -16.25 6.23
N ARG A 72 16.35 -16.10 7.35
CA ARG A 72 16.05 -17.19 8.29
C ARG A 72 14.68 -17.82 8.03
N THR A 73 13.87 -17.16 7.18
CA THR A 73 12.49 -17.54 6.89
C THR A 73 12.35 -18.07 5.48
N PHE A 74 13.04 -17.46 4.52
CA PHE A 74 12.90 -17.76 3.09
C PHE A 74 14.19 -18.25 2.47
N ASP A 75 14.05 -19.11 1.49
CA ASP A 75 15.10 -19.40 0.51
C ASP A 75 15.17 -18.24 -0.48
N ILE A 76 16.27 -17.49 -0.44
CA ILE A 76 16.47 -16.28 -1.25
C ILE A 76 17.54 -16.60 -2.32
N PRO A 77 17.13 -16.92 -3.56
CA PRO A 77 18.06 -17.15 -4.65
C PRO A 77 18.61 -15.80 -5.15
N TYR A 78 19.82 -15.46 -4.74
CA TYR A 78 20.49 -14.21 -5.12
C TYR A 78 20.78 -14.07 -6.62
N SER A 79 20.63 -15.13 -7.40
CA SER A 79 20.94 -15.20 -8.83
C SER A 79 19.73 -15.24 -9.75
N ASP A 80 18.51 -15.21 -9.20
CA ASP A 80 17.27 -15.28 -10.00
C ASP A 80 16.60 -13.90 -10.07
N PRO A 81 16.82 -13.13 -11.16
CA PRO A 81 16.20 -11.83 -11.33
C PRO A 81 14.69 -11.91 -11.62
N ASP A 82 14.18 -13.08 -12.02
CA ASP A 82 12.79 -13.29 -12.41
C ASP A 82 11.94 -13.93 -11.30
N MET A 83 12.49 -14.02 -10.09
CA MET A 83 11.81 -14.62 -8.94
C MET A 83 10.50 -13.89 -8.63
N LYS A 84 9.39 -14.61 -8.78
CA LYS A 84 8.04 -14.07 -8.54
C LYS A 84 7.52 -14.32 -7.13
N LYS A 85 8.07 -15.32 -6.43
CA LYS A 85 7.60 -15.71 -5.10
C LYS A 85 8.72 -16.36 -4.31
N LEU A 86 8.94 -15.86 -3.10
CA LEU A 86 9.84 -16.48 -2.13
C LEU A 86 9.27 -17.81 -1.64
N GLN A 87 10.14 -18.82 -1.51
CA GLN A 87 9.82 -20.11 -0.90
C GLN A 87 10.25 -20.07 0.57
N LEU A 88 9.47 -20.69 1.45
CA LEU A 88 9.88 -20.88 2.83
C LEU A 88 11.05 -21.88 2.89
N LEU A 89 11.97 -21.65 3.81
CA LEU A 89 12.97 -22.65 4.16
C LEU A 89 12.29 -23.93 4.68
N PRO A 90 12.93 -25.10 4.58
CA PRO A 90 12.38 -26.34 5.16
C PRO A 90 12.12 -26.26 6.66
N ALA A 91 12.87 -25.43 7.38
CA ALA A 91 12.70 -25.14 8.80
C ALA A 91 12.78 -23.61 9.03
N PRO A 92 11.72 -22.88 8.70
CA PRO A 92 11.70 -21.44 8.84
C PRO A 92 11.66 -21.02 10.32
N THR A 93 12.16 -19.84 10.63
CA THR A 93 12.05 -19.27 11.99
C THR A 93 10.57 -19.08 12.37
N LEU A 94 10.20 -19.50 13.57
CA LEU A 94 8.85 -19.28 14.09
C LEU A 94 8.48 -17.79 14.09
N GLY A 95 7.38 -17.45 13.44
CA GLY A 95 6.89 -16.08 13.34
C GLY A 95 7.70 -15.16 12.41
N GLY A 96 8.61 -15.71 11.59
CA GLY A 96 9.48 -14.91 10.73
C GLY A 96 8.73 -14.02 9.76
N GLU A 97 7.72 -14.55 9.05
CA GLU A 97 6.89 -13.75 8.15
C GLU A 97 6.18 -12.59 8.88
N GLN A 98 5.67 -12.85 10.09
CA GLN A 98 5.00 -11.82 10.89
C GLN A 98 5.98 -10.75 11.38
N LEU A 99 7.21 -11.14 11.76
CA LEU A 99 8.24 -10.17 12.16
C LEU A 99 8.66 -9.29 10.98
N ILE A 100 8.86 -9.86 9.80
CA ILE A 100 9.17 -9.10 8.57
C ILE A 100 8.08 -8.08 8.30
N LYS A 101 6.81 -8.48 8.38
CA LYS A 101 5.67 -7.59 8.21
C LYS A 101 5.66 -6.46 9.24
N ASN A 102 5.85 -6.78 10.52
CA ASN A 102 5.87 -5.79 11.60
C ASN A 102 7.03 -4.78 11.41
N TYR A 103 8.24 -5.25 11.08
CA TYR A 103 9.37 -4.37 10.80
C TYR A 103 9.12 -3.48 9.58
N LEU A 104 8.46 -3.99 8.55
CA LEU A 104 8.08 -3.19 7.38
C LEU A 104 7.07 -2.10 7.75
N GLU A 105 6.06 -2.42 8.54
CA GLU A 105 5.07 -1.44 9.01
C GLU A 105 5.73 -0.34 9.85
N ILE A 106 6.63 -0.71 10.78
CA ILE A 106 7.40 0.25 11.58
C ILE A 106 8.31 1.10 10.70
N LEU A 107 8.98 0.50 9.71
CA LEU A 107 9.82 1.22 8.75
C LEU A 107 9.03 2.29 8.00
N LEU A 108 7.87 1.94 7.45
CA LEU A 108 7.02 2.87 6.71
C LEU A 108 6.57 4.03 7.59
N ILE A 109 6.15 3.76 8.83
CA ILE A 109 5.75 4.79 9.79
C ILE A 109 6.92 5.72 10.12
N ASN A 110 8.12 5.19 10.38
CA ASN A 110 9.29 6.00 10.69
C ASN A 110 9.73 6.85 9.50
N LEU A 111 9.74 6.29 8.29
CA LEU A 111 10.01 7.07 7.07
C LEU A 111 9.05 8.24 6.90
N MET A 112 7.75 8.02 7.15
CA MET A 112 6.76 9.11 7.10
C MET A 112 7.04 10.19 8.16
N ARG A 113 7.42 9.80 9.38
CA ARG A 113 7.77 10.74 10.46
C ARG A 113 9.02 11.54 10.11
N ASP A 114 10.09 10.85 9.69
CA ASP A 114 11.36 11.48 9.33
C ASP A 114 11.17 12.53 8.21
N LEU A 115 10.41 12.19 7.18
CA LEU A 115 10.12 13.10 6.08
C LEU A 115 9.26 14.28 6.52
N THR A 116 8.30 14.05 7.42
CA THR A 116 7.43 15.09 7.94
C THR A 116 8.18 16.09 8.83
N GLU A 117 9.12 15.62 9.63
CA GLU A 117 9.96 16.45 10.48
C GLU A 117 10.94 17.30 9.66
N THR A 118 11.46 16.75 8.56
CA THR A 118 12.41 17.44 7.68
C THR A 118 11.75 18.56 6.87
N GLU A 119 10.48 18.40 6.51
CA GLU A 119 9.67 19.40 5.82
C GLU A 119 9.12 20.45 6.80
N LYS A 120 10.01 21.07 7.60
CA LYS A 120 9.78 22.15 8.57
C LYS A 120 8.35 22.71 8.63
N GLY A 121 7.57 22.25 9.60
CA GLY A 121 6.37 22.94 10.05
C GLY A 121 5.08 22.65 9.31
N ASN A 122 5.10 21.95 8.21
CA ASN A 122 3.89 21.35 7.68
C ASN A 122 3.64 20.05 8.47
N ARG A 123 2.78 20.13 9.47
CA ARG A 123 2.10 18.98 9.98
C ARG A 123 1.45 18.34 8.74
N ILE A 124 2.07 17.28 8.19
CA ILE A 124 1.34 16.37 7.34
C ILE A 124 0.37 15.69 8.29
N VAL A 125 -0.76 16.33 8.50
CA VAL A 125 -1.96 15.63 8.88
C VAL A 125 -2.15 14.68 7.72
N LEU A 126 -1.80 13.40 7.89
CA LEU A 126 -2.31 12.37 7.00
C LEU A 126 -3.80 12.66 6.90
N PRO A 127 -4.33 12.97 5.71
CA PRO A 127 -5.70 13.43 5.65
C PRO A 127 -6.56 12.25 6.08
N GLU A 128 -7.00 12.27 7.33
CA GLU A 128 -8.02 11.34 7.82
C GLU A 128 -9.26 11.43 6.91
N ALA A 129 -9.45 12.62 6.32
CA ALA A 129 -10.45 12.90 5.32
C ALA A 129 -10.22 12.18 3.98
N GLU A 130 -8.96 12.01 3.50
CA GLU A 130 -8.68 11.25 2.27
C GLU A 130 -8.88 9.75 2.47
N PHE A 131 -8.57 9.21 3.66
CA PHE A 131 -8.85 7.80 3.95
C PHE A 131 -10.35 7.50 3.97
N LYS A 132 -11.13 8.38 4.62
CA LYS A 132 -12.59 8.25 4.66
C LYS A 132 -13.19 8.45 3.28
N SER A 133 -12.75 9.48 2.58
CA SER A 133 -13.16 9.79 1.23
C SER A 133 -12.87 8.64 0.25
N GLN A 134 -11.70 8.00 0.33
CA GLN A 134 -11.36 6.90 -0.56
C GLN A 134 -12.23 5.66 -0.33
N LEU A 135 -12.47 5.26 0.92
CA LEU A 135 -13.40 4.16 1.22
C LEU A 135 -14.81 4.45 0.69
N VAL A 136 -15.31 5.67 0.93
CA VAL A 136 -16.64 6.07 0.48
C VAL A 136 -16.71 6.19 -1.04
N ALA A 137 -15.64 6.65 -1.68
CA ALA A 137 -15.51 6.68 -3.14
C ALA A 137 -15.52 5.26 -3.73
N ASP A 138 -14.75 4.33 -3.16
CA ASP A 138 -14.69 2.92 -3.60
C ASP A 138 -16.04 2.24 -3.45
N VAL A 139 -16.68 2.38 -2.26
CA VAL A 139 -18.03 1.85 -2.03
C VAL A 139 -19.02 2.46 -3.01
N THR A 140 -18.96 3.76 -3.24
CA THR A 140 -19.86 4.46 -4.19
C THR A 140 -19.65 3.97 -5.62
N ALA A 141 -18.41 3.71 -6.04
CA ALA A 141 -18.08 3.16 -7.36
C ALA A 141 -18.68 1.74 -7.53
N ILE A 142 -18.53 0.87 -6.51
CA ILE A 142 -19.13 -0.47 -6.47
C ILE A 142 -20.67 -0.37 -6.59
N LEU A 143 -21.30 0.52 -5.81
CA LEU A 143 -22.75 0.71 -5.86
C LEU A 143 -23.24 1.18 -7.24
N LYS A 144 -22.53 2.11 -7.87
CA LYS A 144 -22.82 2.59 -9.23
C LYS A 144 -22.63 1.52 -10.28
N GLY A 145 -21.56 0.74 -10.20
CA GLY A 145 -21.29 -0.37 -11.13
C GLY A 145 -22.36 -1.48 -11.08
N ALA A 146 -22.95 -1.67 -9.90
CA ALA A 146 -23.96 -2.72 -9.68
C ALA A 146 -25.43 -2.24 -9.78
N VAL A 147 -25.68 -1.02 -10.25
CA VAL A 147 -27.03 -0.43 -10.29
C VAL A 147 -28.05 -1.30 -11.05
N CYS A 148 -27.64 -1.94 -12.15
CA CYS A 148 -28.50 -2.83 -12.93
C CYS A 148 -28.53 -4.28 -12.43
N GLY A 149 -27.74 -4.60 -11.38
CA GLY A 149 -27.60 -5.95 -10.86
C GLY A 149 -28.12 -6.13 -9.43
N ARG A 150 -27.71 -7.25 -8.83
CA ARG A 150 -27.83 -7.53 -7.39
C ARG A 150 -26.47 -7.31 -6.74
N LEU A 151 -26.46 -6.63 -5.61
CA LEU A 151 -25.26 -6.42 -4.78
C LEU A 151 -25.65 -6.67 -3.33
N THR A 152 -24.83 -7.48 -2.67
CA THR A 152 -24.98 -7.77 -1.24
C THR A 152 -23.96 -6.98 -0.42
N VAL A 153 -24.16 -6.90 0.88
CA VAL A 153 -23.20 -6.27 1.79
C VAL A 153 -21.90 -7.07 1.84
N GLU A 154 -22.01 -8.38 1.72
CA GLU A 154 -20.90 -9.31 1.68
C GLU A 154 -20.01 -9.09 0.45
N ASP A 155 -20.60 -8.75 -0.69
CA ASP A 155 -19.86 -8.39 -1.91
C ASP A 155 -19.07 -7.10 -1.69
N ILE A 156 -19.68 -6.08 -1.11
CA ILE A 156 -19.00 -4.82 -0.79
C ILE A 156 -17.83 -5.06 0.18
N CYS A 157 -18.04 -5.85 1.23
CA CYS A 157 -16.99 -6.19 2.19
C CYS A 157 -15.83 -6.94 1.51
N ARG A 158 -16.12 -7.86 0.61
CA ARG A 158 -15.12 -8.63 -0.13
C ARG A 158 -14.30 -7.74 -1.07
N GLU A 159 -14.96 -6.87 -1.84
CA GLU A 159 -14.30 -5.99 -2.79
C GLU A 159 -13.47 -4.91 -2.10
N THR A 160 -13.96 -4.35 -1.01
CA THR A 160 -13.24 -3.31 -0.25
C THR A 160 -12.25 -3.85 0.78
N SER A 161 -12.35 -5.15 1.12
CA SER A 161 -11.56 -5.80 2.20
C SER A 161 -11.74 -5.18 3.59
N TYR A 162 -12.85 -4.46 3.81
CA TYR A 162 -13.21 -3.88 5.11
C TYR A 162 -14.38 -4.63 5.76
N SER A 163 -14.44 -4.56 7.10
CA SER A 163 -15.56 -5.13 7.83
C SER A 163 -16.85 -4.36 7.60
N ARG A 164 -18.00 -5.06 7.65
CA ARG A 164 -19.32 -4.46 7.51
C ARG A 164 -19.54 -3.27 8.46
N SER A 165 -19.19 -3.43 9.74
CA SER A 165 -19.37 -2.39 10.75
C SER A 165 -18.58 -1.14 10.44
N TYR A 166 -17.36 -1.30 9.95
CA TYR A 166 -16.50 -0.19 9.56
C TYR A 166 -17.05 0.55 8.34
N ILE A 167 -17.40 -0.17 7.27
CA ILE A 167 -17.99 0.43 6.06
C ILE A 167 -19.26 1.23 6.40
N PHE A 168 -20.16 0.64 7.16
CA PHE A 168 -21.45 1.27 7.48
C PHE A 168 -21.29 2.53 8.33
N ARG A 169 -20.35 2.50 9.29
CA ARG A 169 -20.06 3.67 10.12
C ARG A 169 -19.48 4.81 9.30
N GLU A 170 -18.42 4.54 8.54
CA GLU A 170 -17.70 5.58 7.78
C GLU A 170 -18.56 6.13 6.64
N PHE A 171 -19.25 5.25 5.91
CA PHE A 171 -20.15 5.67 4.83
C PHE A 171 -21.29 6.56 5.32
N ARG A 172 -21.90 6.20 6.46
CA ARG A 172 -22.96 7.01 7.06
C ARG A 172 -22.45 8.34 7.61
N ALA A 173 -21.26 8.35 8.21
CA ALA A 173 -20.64 9.57 8.72
C ALA A 173 -20.41 10.61 7.62
N GLU A 174 -20.02 10.17 6.42
CA GLU A 174 -19.67 11.05 5.30
C GLU A 174 -20.90 11.39 4.42
N THR A 175 -21.74 10.41 4.10
CA THR A 175 -22.89 10.60 3.18
C THR A 175 -24.18 10.96 3.88
N GLY A 176 -24.25 10.85 5.22
CA GLY A 176 -25.46 11.01 6.01
C GLY A 176 -26.48 9.88 5.84
N ARG A 177 -26.20 8.87 5.00
CA ARG A 177 -27.12 7.77 4.65
C ARG A 177 -26.48 6.41 4.87
N GLY A 178 -27.32 5.39 5.09
CA GLY A 178 -26.86 4.01 5.10
C GLY A 178 -26.49 3.53 3.69
N VAL A 179 -25.48 2.64 3.58
CA VAL A 179 -24.98 2.11 2.30
C VAL A 179 -26.11 1.56 1.42
N MET A 180 -26.97 0.71 1.95
CA MET A 180 -28.06 0.10 1.21
C MET A 180 -29.21 1.06 0.91
N GLU A 181 -29.39 2.08 1.72
CA GLU A 181 -30.33 3.18 1.47
C GLU A 181 -29.86 4.02 0.28
N TYR A 182 -28.59 4.36 0.27
CA TYR A 182 -27.93 5.09 -0.83
C TYR A 182 -28.01 4.27 -2.14
N TYR A 183 -27.75 2.96 -2.08
CA TYR A 183 -27.88 2.06 -3.22
C TYR A 183 -29.28 2.03 -3.83
N ARG A 184 -30.33 1.95 -2.98
CA ARG A 184 -31.73 2.01 -3.44
C ARG A 184 -32.03 3.34 -4.12
N ALA A 185 -31.56 4.45 -3.56
CA ALA A 185 -31.75 5.78 -4.15
C ALA A 185 -31.08 5.88 -5.52
N LEU A 186 -29.87 5.35 -5.69
CA LEU A 186 -29.18 5.28 -6.99
C LEU A 186 -29.96 4.48 -8.02
N LYS A 187 -30.53 3.32 -7.62
CA LYS A 187 -31.36 2.50 -8.53
C LYS A 187 -32.60 3.24 -9.00
N ILE A 188 -33.28 3.92 -8.10
CA ILE A 188 -34.48 4.70 -8.43
C ILE A 188 -34.13 5.87 -9.35
N GLU A 189 -33.04 6.55 -9.09
CA GLU A 189 -32.58 7.67 -9.93
C GLU A 189 -32.17 7.21 -11.35
N THR A 190 -31.48 6.08 -11.43
CA THR A 190 -31.12 5.50 -12.74
C THR A 190 -32.35 5.04 -13.52
N ALA A 191 -33.30 4.39 -12.85
CA ALA A 191 -34.54 3.96 -13.50
C ALA A 191 -35.41 5.11 -14.01
N LYS A 192 -35.33 6.30 -13.40
CA LYS A 192 -36.03 7.51 -13.89
C LYS A 192 -35.39 8.14 -15.14
N LYS A 193 -34.11 7.80 -15.42
CA LYS A 193 -33.36 8.33 -16.57
C LYS A 193 -33.38 7.40 -17.78
N MET A 194 -33.92 6.20 -17.63
CA MET A 194 -34.18 5.22 -18.69
C MET A 194 -35.55 5.41 -19.28
#